data_7b8a31ee8a02ff1a0dc7cc98cdcbb003
#
_entry.id   7b8a31ee8a02ff1a0dc7cc98cdcbb003
#
_cell.length_a   1.000
_cell.length_b   1.000
_cell.length_c   1.000
_cell.angle_alpha   90.00
_cell.angle_beta   90.00
_cell.angle_gamma   90.00
#
_symmetry.space_group_name_H-M   'P 1'
#
loop_
_entity.id
_entity.type
_entity.pdbx_description
1 polymer ?
#
loop_
_entity_poly.entity_id
_entity_poly.type
_entity_poly.pdbx_seq_one_letter_code
_entity_poly.pdbx_strand_id
1 'polypeptide(L)'
;MIATIGEALVDFIEQADGRFQPFLGGCIFNFSLGLARQGVPVSYLNPLSQDQFGARFAHRLEQDGVLLGAAARSALPTSLALISLDAGGVPTYAFHRAEVADRDIDAAQLVASLPPRLTLLHTGGLALVPADLEKMLAVMRAARGGASLVSVDANLRPMAVRDVAAYVAGVRSAIACAHILKVSDEDLDILGWGALAPPGQAAALFAAAPMLELIALTRGAQGASLYTRGASASVPVPALAVVDTVGAGDCFHAGLLAYLLRAGCLAAPGLLADMDAGVLREALGHAVASASLNVMRAGCDPASWEEVLAYRRAGR
;
A
#
# COMPACT_ATOMS: atom_id res chain seq x y z
N MET A 1 -3.13 16.02 -5.59
CA MET A 1 -2.19 15.51 -4.57
C MET A 1 -2.76 14.23 -3.97
N ILE A 2 -1.93 13.23 -3.70
CA ILE A 2 -2.31 12.01 -2.96
C ILE A 2 -1.78 12.12 -1.52
N ALA A 3 -2.64 11.82 -0.53
CA ALA A 3 -2.24 11.72 0.87
C ALA A 3 -2.12 10.25 1.27
N THR A 4 -1.14 9.93 2.10
CA THR A 4 -0.90 8.58 2.58
C THR A 4 -0.87 8.54 4.10
N ILE A 5 -1.55 7.54 4.69
CA ILE A 5 -1.65 7.37 6.15
C ILE A 5 -1.34 5.91 6.49
N GLY A 6 -0.36 5.69 7.32
CA GLY A 6 0.02 4.38 7.82
C GLY A 6 1.46 4.32 8.29
N GLU A 7 1.96 3.09 8.45
CA GLU A 7 3.22 2.83 9.11
C GLU A 7 4.46 3.23 8.30
N ALA A 8 5.44 3.72 9.04
CA ALA A 8 6.86 3.73 8.71
C ALA A 8 7.58 2.98 9.84
N LEU A 9 8.10 1.81 9.56
CA LEU A 9 8.73 0.93 10.55
C LEU A 9 10.09 0.43 10.07
N VAL A 10 10.95 0.06 11.01
CA VAL A 10 12.24 -0.55 10.66
C VAL A 10 12.11 -2.05 10.74
N ASP A 11 12.37 -2.71 9.61
CA ASP A 11 12.52 -4.16 9.54
C ASP A 11 13.94 -4.54 9.96
N PHE A 12 14.07 -5.22 11.10
CA PHE A 12 15.30 -5.83 11.56
C PHE A 12 15.34 -7.27 11.08
N ILE A 13 16.09 -7.52 10.02
CA ILE A 13 16.19 -8.85 9.39
C ILE A 13 17.38 -9.60 9.93
N GLU A 14 17.15 -10.78 10.51
CA GLU A 14 18.20 -11.67 11.00
C GLU A 14 19.06 -12.17 9.84
N GLN A 15 20.37 -12.04 9.99
CA GLN A 15 21.37 -12.49 9.05
C GLN A 15 21.89 -13.89 9.43
N ALA A 16 22.53 -14.59 8.52
CA ALA A 16 23.06 -15.94 8.74
C ALA A 16 24.04 -16.06 9.93
N ASP A 17 24.63 -14.95 10.36
CA ASP A 17 25.53 -14.87 11.50
C ASP A 17 24.83 -14.47 12.84
N GLY A 18 23.48 -14.41 12.84
CA GLY A 18 22.65 -14.06 13.99
C GLY A 18 22.57 -12.57 14.29
N ARG A 19 23.22 -11.71 13.50
CA ARG A 19 23.06 -10.24 13.63
C ARG A 19 21.80 -9.78 12.92
N PHE A 20 21.22 -8.69 13.42
CA PHE A 20 20.06 -8.06 12.77
C PHE A 20 20.50 -6.84 11.96
N GLN A 21 20.09 -6.81 10.69
CA GLN A 21 20.32 -5.66 9.81
C GLN A 21 19.04 -4.83 9.69
N PRO A 22 19.10 -3.50 9.98
CA PRO A 22 17.94 -2.63 9.90
C PRO A 22 17.70 -2.15 8.46
N PHE A 23 16.45 -2.24 8.00
CA PHE A 23 15.96 -1.68 6.75
C PHE A 23 14.77 -0.75 7.02
N LEU A 24 14.71 0.39 6.34
CA LEU A 24 13.53 1.25 6.37
C LEU A 24 12.43 0.59 5.56
N GLY A 25 11.25 0.43 6.16
CA GLY A 25 10.12 -0.28 5.59
C GLY A 25 8.77 0.25 6.07
N GLY A 26 7.74 -0.55 5.86
CA GLY A 26 6.34 -0.20 6.06
C GLY A 26 5.63 0.01 4.72
N CYS A 27 4.47 -0.63 4.53
CA CYS A 27 3.82 -0.62 3.22
C CYS A 27 3.44 0.81 2.77
N ILE A 28 3.01 1.66 3.70
CA ILE A 28 2.62 3.03 3.36
C ILE A 28 3.85 3.92 3.09
N PHE A 29 4.93 3.72 3.83
CA PHE A 29 6.21 4.38 3.52
C PHE A 29 6.71 4.01 2.12
N ASN A 30 6.79 2.72 1.81
CA ASN A 30 7.22 2.20 0.50
C ASN A 30 6.34 2.71 -0.64
N PHE A 31 5.02 2.67 -0.45
CA PHE A 31 4.04 3.16 -1.41
C PHE A 31 4.22 4.67 -1.67
N SER A 32 4.46 5.47 -0.62
CA SER A 32 4.69 6.91 -0.74
C SER A 32 5.93 7.23 -1.57
N LEU A 33 7.03 6.51 -1.33
CA LEU A 33 8.25 6.60 -2.14
C LEU A 33 7.98 6.21 -3.59
N GLY A 34 7.25 5.10 -3.81
CA GLY A 34 6.91 4.61 -5.14
C GLY A 34 6.13 5.63 -5.96
N LEU A 35 5.12 6.28 -5.36
CA LEU A 35 4.37 7.35 -6.01
C LEU A 35 5.24 8.56 -6.34
N ALA A 36 6.03 9.03 -5.38
CA ALA A 36 6.86 10.22 -5.55
C ALA A 36 7.89 10.03 -6.66
N ARG A 37 8.56 8.88 -6.72
CA ARG A 37 9.51 8.53 -7.80
C ARG A 37 8.84 8.43 -9.17
N GLN A 38 7.55 8.16 -9.21
CA GLN A 38 6.77 8.23 -10.44
C GLN A 38 6.20 9.62 -10.73
N GLY A 39 6.70 10.65 -10.04
CA GLY A 39 6.36 12.05 -10.28
C GLY A 39 4.97 12.46 -9.80
N VAL A 40 4.38 11.71 -8.86
CA VAL A 40 3.09 12.04 -8.25
C VAL A 40 3.33 12.89 -7.00
N PRO A 41 2.66 14.05 -6.84
CA PRO A 41 2.71 14.82 -5.60
C PRO A 41 2.07 14.05 -4.44
N VAL A 42 2.87 13.72 -3.41
CA VAL A 42 2.49 12.91 -2.24
C VAL A 42 2.71 13.67 -0.95
N SER A 43 1.77 13.52 -0.01
CA SER A 43 1.92 13.95 1.38
C SER A 43 1.76 12.76 2.32
N TYR A 44 2.80 12.44 3.10
CA TYR A 44 2.78 11.41 4.15
C TYR A 44 2.33 12.07 5.46
N LEU A 45 1.21 11.61 6.04
CA LEU A 45 0.51 12.34 7.11
C LEU A 45 0.86 11.86 8.53
N ASN A 46 1.42 10.66 8.72
CA ASN A 46 1.77 10.19 10.06
C ASN A 46 3.03 10.89 10.59
N PRO A 47 3.11 11.17 11.90
CA PRO A 47 4.32 11.69 12.49
C PRO A 47 5.45 10.66 12.45
N LEU A 48 6.66 11.14 12.25
CA LEU A 48 7.89 10.37 12.36
C LEU A 48 8.54 10.62 13.71
N SER A 49 9.24 9.63 14.25
CA SER A 49 9.97 9.76 15.51
C SER A 49 11.07 10.83 15.44
N GLN A 50 11.38 11.45 16.58
CA GLN A 50 12.56 12.30 16.76
C GLN A 50 13.86 11.50 16.86
N ASP A 51 13.80 10.16 16.97
CA ASP A 51 14.96 9.29 17.03
C ASP A 51 15.74 9.23 15.70
N GLN A 52 16.87 8.48 15.72
CA GLN A 52 17.73 8.36 14.53
C GLN A 52 17.04 7.69 13.34
N PHE A 53 16.17 6.70 13.58
CA PHE A 53 15.42 6.07 12.49
C PHE A 53 14.37 7.01 11.91
N GLY A 54 13.64 7.72 12.76
CA GLY A 54 12.71 8.74 12.29
C GLY A 54 13.40 9.85 11.49
N ALA A 55 14.65 10.22 11.83
CA ALA A 55 15.45 11.15 11.02
C ALA A 55 15.79 10.56 9.65
N ARG A 56 16.12 9.26 9.58
CA ARG A 56 16.39 8.56 8.30
C ARG A 56 15.14 8.46 7.44
N PHE A 57 13.97 8.16 8.03
CA PHE A 57 12.69 8.18 7.31
C PHE A 57 12.39 9.54 6.72
N ALA A 58 12.49 10.60 7.52
CA ALA A 58 12.25 11.97 7.06
C ALA A 58 13.16 12.32 5.89
N HIS A 59 14.46 12.10 6.04
CA HIS A 59 15.44 12.36 5.01
C HIS A 59 15.13 11.60 3.70
N ARG A 60 14.78 10.31 3.78
CA ARG A 60 14.46 9.51 2.61
C ARG A 60 13.18 10.00 1.90
N LEU A 61 12.12 10.30 2.65
CA LEU A 61 10.88 10.83 2.08
C LEU A 61 11.11 12.18 1.40
N GLU A 62 11.83 13.09 2.06
CA GLU A 62 12.16 14.42 1.52
C GLU A 62 13.04 14.35 0.27
N GLN A 63 14.05 13.46 0.26
CA GLN A 63 14.90 13.24 -0.92
C GLN A 63 14.13 12.78 -2.16
N ASP A 64 13.11 11.95 -1.97
CA ASP A 64 12.24 11.48 -3.05
C ASP A 64 11.05 12.46 -3.32
N GLY A 65 10.99 13.61 -2.63
CA GLY A 65 10.01 14.67 -2.88
C GLY A 65 8.65 14.46 -2.21
N VAL A 66 8.56 13.57 -1.21
CA VAL A 66 7.34 13.38 -0.40
C VAL A 66 7.25 14.50 0.63
N LEU A 67 6.10 15.16 0.71
CA LEU A 67 5.82 16.16 1.73
C LEU A 67 5.50 15.48 3.07
N LEU A 68 6.12 15.95 4.15
CA LEU A 68 5.78 15.52 5.50
C LEU A 68 4.58 16.35 5.98
N GLY A 69 3.40 15.74 6.00
CA GLY A 69 2.13 16.43 6.31
C GLY A 69 1.82 16.53 7.80
N ALA A 70 2.50 15.76 8.67
CA ALA A 70 2.34 15.88 10.12
C ALA A 70 2.88 17.23 10.62
N ALA A 71 2.13 17.87 11.52
CA ALA A 71 2.49 19.17 12.07
C ALA A 71 3.78 19.16 12.90
N ALA A 72 4.14 18.01 13.51
CA ALA A 72 5.31 17.83 14.33
C ALA A 72 5.82 16.38 14.29
N ARG A 73 7.10 16.19 14.63
CA ARG A 73 7.70 14.89 14.89
C ARG A 73 7.30 14.39 16.28
N SER A 74 7.07 13.08 16.44
CA SER A 74 6.73 12.47 17.72
C SER A 74 7.96 12.24 18.59
N ALA A 75 7.83 12.41 19.90
CA ALA A 75 8.84 12.02 20.88
C ALA A 75 8.84 10.49 21.14
N LEU A 76 7.82 9.76 20.70
CA LEU A 76 7.75 8.32 20.82
C LEU A 76 8.74 7.63 19.86
N PRO A 77 9.18 6.39 20.17
CA PRO A 77 10.14 5.68 19.33
C PRO A 77 9.56 5.29 17.96
N THR A 78 10.45 5.02 17.02
CA THR A 78 10.09 4.42 15.73
C THR A 78 9.54 3.00 15.90
N SER A 79 8.51 2.62 15.16
CA SER A 79 7.99 1.25 15.07
C SER A 79 9.05 0.28 14.55
N LEU A 80 9.11 -0.93 15.13
CA LEU A 80 10.04 -1.98 14.72
C LEU A 80 9.29 -3.27 14.37
N ALA A 81 9.83 -4.01 13.39
CA ALA A 81 9.52 -5.40 13.13
C ALA A 81 10.82 -6.23 13.17
N LEU A 82 10.86 -7.27 13.99
CA LEU A 82 11.95 -8.24 13.97
C LEU A 82 11.52 -9.40 13.08
N ILE A 83 12.37 -9.74 12.12
CA ILE A 83 12.12 -10.79 11.14
C ILE A 83 13.23 -11.82 11.27
N SER A 84 12.86 -13.03 11.70
CA SER A 84 13.75 -14.18 11.82
C SER A 84 13.22 -15.33 10.98
N LEU A 85 14.06 -16.28 10.63
CA LEU A 85 13.63 -17.53 10.01
C LEU A 85 13.45 -18.60 11.09
N ASP A 86 12.35 -19.34 11.06
CA ASP A 86 12.19 -20.51 11.91
C ASP A 86 13.08 -21.69 11.44
N ALA A 87 13.06 -22.79 12.16
CA ALA A 87 13.85 -23.99 11.82
C ALA A 87 13.51 -24.58 10.42
N GLY A 88 12.36 -24.24 9.85
CA GLY A 88 11.91 -24.63 8.53
C GLY A 88 12.25 -23.61 7.43
N GLY A 89 12.88 -22.47 7.80
CA GLY A 89 13.18 -21.37 6.88
C GLY A 89 11.97 -20.46 6.60
N VAL A 90 10.91 -20.56 7.39
CA VAL A 90 9.71 -19.71 7.25
C VAL A 90 9.92 -18.41 8.03
N PRO A 91 9.65 -17.23 7.43
CA PRO A 91 9.77 -15.95 8.14
C PRO A 91 8.81 -15.86 9.32
N THR A 92 9.32 -15.49 10.49
CA THR A 92 8.58 -15.16 11.69
C THR A 92 8.71 -13.66 11.99
N TYR A 93 7.63 -13.04 12.48
CA TYR A 93 7.57 -11.61 12.70
C TYR A 93 7.23 -11.31 14.15
N ALA A 94 8.01 -10.41 14.79
CA ALA A 94 7.67 -9.82 16.08
C ALA A 94 7.54 -8.29 15.90
N PHE A 95 6.33 -7.76 16.07
CA PHE A 95 6.05 -6.34 15.92
C PHE A 95 6.12 -5.59 17.25
N HIS A 96 6.94 -4.57 17.32
CA HIS A 96 7.05 -3.63 18.45
C HIS A 96 6.39 -2.31 18.05
N ARG A 97 5.05 -2.22 18.23
CA ARG A 97 4.23 -1.11 17.77
C ARG A 97 3.30 -0.53 18.86
N ALA A 98 3.62 -0.73 20.14
CA ALA A 98 2.95 -0.05 21.25
C ALA A 98 3.64 1.30 21.51
N GLU A 99 2.86 2.37 21.66
CA GLU A 99 3.38 3.71 21.98
C GLU A 99 4.53 4.14 21.04
N VAL A 100 4.26 4.18 19.75
CA VAL A 100 5.24 4.48 18.69
C VAL A 100 4.81 5.67 17.85
N ALA A 101 5.78 6.29 17.18
CA ALA A 101 5.63 7.57 16.51
C ALA A 101 4.56 7.59 15.40
N ASP A 102 4.53 6.58 14.54
CA ASP A 102 3.56 6.48 13.42
C ASP A 102 2.10 6.32 13.89
N ARG A 103 1.87 6.09 15.19
CA ARG A 103 0.55 5.99 15.81
C ARG A 103 0.19 7.18 16.71
N ASP A 104 1.15 8.07 16.98
CA ASP A 104 1.05 9.22 17.88
C ASP A 104 0.34 10.41 17.20
N ILE A 105 -0.86 10.16 16.73
CA ILE A 105 -1.71 11.16 16.08
C ILE A 105 -3.18 10.73 16.20
N ASP A 106 -4.06 11.65 16.51
CA ASP A 106 -5.49 11.38 16.59
C ASP A 106 -6.22 11.63 15.26
N ALA A 107 -7.50 11.25 15.20
CA ALA A 107 -8.32 11.40 14.00
C ALA A 107 -8.52 12.86 13.60
N ALA A 108 -8.68 13.77 14.56
CA ALA A 108 -8.91 15.19 14.29
C ALA A 108 -7.66 15.85 13.68
N GLN A 109 -6.49 15.52 14.22
CA GLN A 109 -5.20 15.97 13.70
C GLN A 109 -4.96 15.45 12.27
N LEU A 110 -5.24 14.16 12.00
CA LEU A 110 -5.14 13.60 10.66
C LEU A 110 -6.09 14.27 9.67
N VAL A 111 -7.34 14.49 10.07
CA VAL A 111 -8.33 15.19 9.22
C VAL A 111 -7.88 16.62 8.93
N ALA A 112 -7.36 17.33 9.93
CA ALA A 112 -6.82 18.68 9.76
C ALA A 112 -5.58 18.74 8.86
N SER A 113 -4.83 17.63 8.77
CA SER A 113 -3.63 17.50 7.91
C SER A 113 -3.96 17.12 6.46
N LEU A 114 -5.22 16.82 6.13
CA LEU A 114 -5.60 16.50 4.75
C LEU A 114 -5.34 17.69 3.82
N PRO A 115 -4.65 17.48 2.69
CA PRO A 115 -4.40 18.56 1.73
C PRO A 115 -5.70 19.19 1.21
N PRO A 116 -5.77 20.52 1.03
CA PRO A 116 -6.98 21.21 0.55
C PRO A 116 -7.47 20.74 -0.84
N ARG A 117 -6.55 20.23 -1.67
CA ARG A 117 -6.82 19.68 -3.01
C ARG A 117 -6.44 18.20 -3.03
N LEU A 118 -7.06 17.44 -2.14
CA LEU A 118 -6.87 16.01 -2.06
C LEU A 118 -7.55 15.32 -3.25
N THR A 119 -6.80 14.58 -4.03
CA THR A 119 -7.33 13.72 -5.10
C THR A 119 -7.70 12.35 -4.55
N LEU A 120 -6.80 11.79 -3.73
CA LEU A 120 -6.94 10.44 -3.19
C LEU A 120 -6.26 10.33 -1.83
N LEU A 121 -6.93 9.65 -0.91
CA LEU A 121 -6.36 9.16 0.35
C LEU A 121 -6.00 7.70 0.19
N HIS A 122 -4.77 7.31 0.54
CA HIS A 122 -4.36 5.91 0.59
C HIS A 122 -4.00 5.48 2.01
N THR A 123 -4.46 4.28 2.39
CA THR A 123 -4.12 3.61 3.65
C THR A 123 -4.14 2.09 3.48
N GLY A 124 -3.69 1.36 4.48
CA GLY A 124 -3.70 -0.11 4.45
C GLY A 124 -2.83 -0.74 5.53
N GLY A 125 -2.63 -2.03 5.41
CA GLY A 125 -1.69 -2.79 6.24
C GLY A 125 -1.90 -2.61 7.74
N LEU A 126 -0.84 -2.26 8.44
CA LEU A 126 -0.84 -2.11 9.89
C LEU A 126 -1.55 -0.84 10.41
N ALA A 127 -2.00 0.06 9.52
CA ALA A 127 -2.86 1.17 9.91
C ALA A 127 -4.30 0.72 10.23
N LEU A 128 -4.69 -0.47 9.75
CA LEU A 128 -6.04 -1.03 9.92
C LEU A 128 -6.16 -2.00 11.10
N VAL A 129 -5.15 -2.07 11.97
CA VAL A 129 -5.24 -2.88 13.20
C VAL A 129 -6.37 -2.37 14.12
N PRO A 130 -7.02 -3.26 14.91
CA PRO A 130 -8.19 -2.90 15.72
C PRO A 130 -8.03 -1.62 16.56
N ALA A 131 -6.84 -1.41 17.12
CA ALA A 131 -6.57 -0.25 17.97
C ALA A 131 -6.55 1.11 17.22
N ASP A 132 -6.35 1.10 15.90
CA ASP A 132 -6.27 2.32 15.07
C ASP A 132 -7.45 2.44 14.10
N LEU A 133 -8.28 1.42 13.98
CA LEU A 133 -9.34 1.30 12.96
C LEU A 133 -10.30 2.49 12.97
N GLU A 134 -10.87 2.84 14.12
CA GLU A 134 -11.86 3.93 14.21
C GLU A 134 -11.26 5.28 13.78
N LYS A 135 -10.01 5.51 14.11
CA LYS A 135 -9.24 6.67 13.64
C LYS A 135 -9.15 6.66 12.11
N MET A 136 -8.77 5.54 11.51
CA MET A 136 -8.66 5.41 10.06
C MET A 136 -9.99 5.58 9.35
N LEU A 137 -11.06 4.94 9.85
CA LEU A 137 -12.40 5.08 9.28
C LEU A 137 -12.91 6.52 9.35
N ALA A 138 -12.61 7.26 10.42
CA ALA A 138 -12.97 8.68 10.53
C ALA A 138 -12.29 9.52 9.44
N VAL A 139 -11.00 9.32 9.20
CA VAL A 139 -10.25 10.06 8.17
C VAL A 139 -10.69 9.66 6.76
N MET A 140 -10.94 8.38 6.51
CA MET A 140 -11.47 7.91 5.22
C MET A 140 -12.84 8.54 4.90
N ARG A 141 -13.73 8.63 5.91
CA ARG A 141 -15.03 9.32 5.76
C ARG A 141 -14.88 10.81 5.50
N ALA A 142 -13.93 11.48 6.16
CA ALA A 142 -13.65 12.90 5.93
C ALA A 142 -13.11 13.16 4.51
N ALA A 143 -12.17 12.34 4.02
CA ALA A 143 -11.67 12.44 2.66
C ALA A 143 -12.79 12.28 1.62
N ARG A 144 -13.68 11.30 1.81
CA ARG A 144 -14.85 11.08 0.95
C ARG A 144 -15.83 12.25 0.98
N GLY A 145 -16.08 12.83 2.15
CA GLY A 145 -16.92 14.01 2.30
C GLY A 145 -16.43 15.21 1.48
N GLY A 146 -15.11 15.28 1.21
CA GLY A 146 -14.47 16.23 0.31
C GLY A 146 -14.44 15.80 -1.16
N ALA A 147 -15.19 14.76 -1.55
CA ALA A 147 -15.22 14.17 -2.90
C ALA A 147 -13.89 13.58 -3.38
N SER A 148 -12.98 13.23 -2.46
CA SER A 148 -11.74 12.55 -2.78
C SER A 148 -11.93 11.04 -2.85
N LEU A 149 -11.14 10.38 -3.68
CA LEU A 149 -11.09 8.92 -3.72
C LEU A 149 -10.40 8.35 -2.47
N VAL A 150 -10.76 7.13 -2.11
CA VAL A 150 -10.09 6.36 -1.07
C VAL A 150 -9.56 5.08 -1.66
N SER A 151 -8.28 4.81 -1.45
CA SER A 151 -7.58 3.58 -1.82
C SER A 151 -7.15 2.83 -0.58
N VAL A 152 -7.38 1.52 -0.57
CA VAL A 152 -6.97 0.62 0.50
C VAL A 152 -6.08 -0.49 -0.08
N ASP A 153 -4.93 -0.71 0.54
CA ASP A 153 -4.18 -1.97 0.41
C ASP A 153 -4.54 -2.86 1.61
N ALA A 154 -5.18 -4.00 1.38
CA ALA A 154 -5.57 -4.89 2.46
C ALA A 154 -4.36 -5.33 3.29
N ASN A 155 -3.35 -5.86 2.63
CA ASN A 155 -2.01 -6.14 3.15
C ASN A 155 -2.01 -6.64 4.61
N LEU A 156 -2.84 -7.66 4.89
CA LEU A 156 -3.08 -8.15 6.25
C LEU A 156 -1.82 -8.75 6.88
N ARG A 157 -1.64 -8.47 8.15
CA ARG A 157 -0.55 -9.01 8.98
C ARG A 157 -1.13 -9.62 10.27
N PRO A 158 -1.74 -10.83 10.22
CA PRO A 158 -2.37 -11.44 11.39
C PRO A 158 -1.45 -11.57 12.59
N MET A 159 -0.14 -11.74 12.36
CA MET A 159 0.87 -11.84 13.41
C MET A 159 1.07 -10.54 14.21
N ALA A 160 0.58 -9.39 13.69
CA ALA A 160 0.69 -8.10 14.37
C ALA A 160 -0.41 -7.84 15.41
N VAL A 161 -1.41 -8.73 15.51
CA VAL A 161 -2.59 -8.54 16.35
C VAL A 161 -2.88 -9.77 17.20
N ARG A 162 -3.54 -9.56 18.35
CA ARG A 162 -4.02 -10.66 19.20
C ARG A 162 -5.39 -11.19 18.76
N ASP A 163 -6.27 -10.30 18.31
CA ASP A 163 -7.61 -10.61 17.84
C ASP A 163 -7.68 -10.51 16.32
N VAL A 164 -7.41 -11.64 15.67
CA VAL A 164 -7.43 -11.72 14.20
C VAL A 164 -8.85 -11.54 13.65
N ALA A 165 -9.89 -12.00 14.38
CA ALA A 165 -11.27 -11.86 13.93
C ALA A 165 -11.70 -10.40 13.91
N ALA A 166 -11.38 -9.62 14.96
CA ALA A 166 -11.61 -8.19 15.00
C ALA A 166 -10.81 -7.45 13.91
N TYR A 167 -9.58 -7.87 13.63
CA TYR A 167 -8.77 -7.30 12.57
C TYR A 167 -9.39 -7.53 11.19
N VAL A 168 -9.78 -8.75 10.86
CA VAL A 168 -10.45 -9.09 9.60
C VAL A 168 -11.75 -8.30 9.43
N ALA A 169 -12.57 -8.21 10.48
CA ALA A 169 -13.80 -7.41 10.46
C ALA A 169 -13.51 -5.93 10.21
N GLY A 170 -12.45 -5.40 10.83
CA GLY A 170 -11.99 -4.03 10.63
C GLY A 170 -11.53 -3.74 9.21
N VAL A 171 -10.69 -4.63 8.63
CA VAL A 171 -10.25 -4.50 7.24
C VAL A 171 -11.44 -4.56 6.27
N ARG A 172 -12.42 -5.43 6.50
CA ARG A 172 -13.65 -5.45 5.69
C ARG A 172 -14.41 -4.12 5.79
N SER A 173 -14.46 -3.50 6.97
CA SER A 173 -15.09 -2.17 7.16
C SER A 173 -14.33 -1.08 6.41
N ALA A 174 -13.01 -1.11 6.37
CA ALA A 174 -12.18 -0.20 5.59
C ALA A 174 -12.41 -0.41 4.08
N ILE A 175 -12.44 -1.66 3.61
CA ILE A 175 -12.75 -2.01 2.21
C ILE A 175 -14.12 -1.46 1.80
N ALA A 176 -15.14 -1.55 2.66
CA ALA A 176 -16.47 -1.00 2.40
C ALA A 176 -16.49 0.54 2.26
N CYS A 177 -15.46 1.23 2.75
CA CYS A 177 -15.26 2.68 2.60
C CYS A 177 -14.39 3.08 1.40
N ALA A 178 -13.82 2.12 0.66
CA ALA A 178 -12.85 2.36 -0.40
C ALA A 178 -13.50 2.44 -1.79
N HIS A 179 -12.87 3.19 -2.69
CA HIS A 179 -13.16 3.19 -4.14
C HIS A 179 -12.18 2.25 -4.87
N ILE A 180 -10.94 2.15 -4.38
CA ILE A 180 -9.90 1.30 -4.93
C ILE A 180 -9.43 0.34 -3.86
N LEU A 181 -9.40 -0.95 -4.17
CA LEU A 181 -8.83 -1.99 -3.32
C LEU A 181 -7.67 -2.67 -4.04
N LYS A 182 -6.50 -2.70 -3.41
CA LYS A 182 -5.48 -3.70 -3.76
C LYS A 182 -5.56 -4.82 -2.72
N VAL A 183 -5.49 -6.04 -3.19
CA VAL A 183 -5.57 -7.25 -2.37
C VAL A 183 -4.71 -8.35 -3.00
N SER A 184 -4.05 -9.17 -2.18
CA SER A 184 -3.34 -10.36 -2.64
C SER A 184 -4.23 -11.62 -2.49
N ASP A 185 -3.82 -12.73 -3.11
CA ASP A 185 -4.42 -14.04 -2.87
C ASP A 185 -4.31 -14.45 -1.40
N GLU A 186 -3.17 -14.21 -0.75
CA GLU A 186 -2.98 -14.43 0.69
C GLU A 186 -3.95 -13.60 1.54
N ASP A 187 -4.16 -12.33 1.20
CA ASP A 187 -5.15 -11.49 1.87
C ASP A 187 -6.57 -12.06 1.71
N LEU A 188 -6.90 -12.57 0.51
CA LEU A 188 -8.21 -13.15 0.23
C LEU A 188 -8.46 -14.45 1.01
N ASP A 189 -7.42 -15.25 1.24
CA ASP A 189 -7.49 -16.42 2.11
C ASP A 189 -7.87 -15.99 3.53
N ILE A 190 -7.20 -15.00 4.09
CA ILE A 190 -7.47 -14.46 5.44
C ILE A 190 -8.85 -13.80 5.51
N LEU A 191 -9.27 -13.12 4.45
CA LEU A 191 -10.58 -12.49 4.33
C LEU A 191 -11.72 -13.50 4.05
N GLY A 192 -11.41 -14.79 3.83
CA GLY A 192 -12.41 -15.84 3.64
C GLY A 192 -13.00 -15.92 2.22
N TRP A 193 -12.34 -15.33 1.22
CA TRP A 193 -12.72 -15.44 -0.20
C TRP A 193 -11.73 -16.26 -1.04
N GLY A 194 -10.70 -16.86 -0.42
CA GLY A 194 -9.64 -17.58 -1.14
C GLY A 194 -10.11 -18.80 -1.92
N ALA A 195 -11.19 -19.46 -1.49
CA ALA A 195 -11.74 -20.64 -2.18
C ALA A 195 -12.41 -20.32 -3.55
N LEU A 196 -12.66 -19.04 -3.85
CA LEU A 196 -13.27 -18.61 -5.11
C LEU A 196 -12.20 -18.42 -6.19
N ALA A 197 -12.57 -18.68 -7.46
CA ALA A 197 -11.73 -18.26 -8.59
C ALA A 197 -11.67 -16.71 -8.69
N PRO A 198 -10.60 -16.11 -9.27
CA PRO A 198 -10.40 -14.66 -9.28
C PRO A 198 -11.61 -13.80 -9.73
N PRO A 199 -12.39 -14.15 -10.78
CA PRO A 199 -13.60 -13.41 -11.10
C PRO A 199 -14.68 -13.50 -10.02
N GLY A 200 -14.80 -14.65 -9.36
CA GLY A 200 -15.73 -14.85 -8.24
C GLY A 200 -15.30 -14.06 -7.00
N GLN A 201 -14.01 -13.98 -6.73
CA GLN A 201 -13.43 -13.13 -5.67
C GLN A 201 -13.78 -11.66 -5.90
N ALA A 202 -13.57 -11.17 -7.12
CA ALA A 202 -13.93 -9.80 -7.48
C ALA A 202 -15.43 -9.52 -7.32
N ALA A 203 -16.28 -10.45 -7.78
CA ALA A 203 -17.73 -10.32 -7.65
C ALA A 203 -18.17 -10.28 -6.17
N ALA A 204 -17.60 -11.13 -5.32
CA ALA A 204 -17.87 -11.14 -3.88
C ALA A 204 -17.44 -9.85 -3.19
N LEU A 205 -16.27 -9.30 -3.54
CA LEU A 205 -15.77 -8.03 -3.04
C LEU A 205 -16.67 -6.86 -3.46
N PHE A 206 -17.08 -6.78 -4.73
CA PHE A 206 -18.01 -5.77 -5.20
C PHE A 206 -19.39 -5.86 -4.53
N ALA A 207 -19.86 -7.08 -4.21
CA ALA A 207 -21.11 -7.27 -3.48
C ALA A 207 -20.99 -6.82 -2.02
N ALA A 208 -19.86 -7.11 -1.36
CA ALA A 208 -19.60 -6.74 0.02
C ALA A 208 -19.29 -5.24 0.20
N ALA A 209 -18.75 -4.58 -0.83
CA ALA A 209 -18.34 -3.18 -0.81
C ALA A 209 -18.90 -2.43 -2.04
N PRO A 210 -20.14 -1.93 -1.99
CA PRO A 210 -20.82 -1.29 -3.13
C PRO A 210 -20.09 -0.06 -3.68
N MET A 211 -19.25 0.58 -2.88
CA MET A 211 -18.47 1.76 -3.29
C MET A 211 -17.22 1.42 -4.08
N LEU A 212 -16.76 0.18 -4.09
CA LEU A 212 -15.61 -0.21 -4.87
C LEU A 212 -15.87 0.00 -6.36
N GLU A 213 -14.94 0.65 -7.01
CA GLU A 213 -14.92 0.90 -8.45
C GLU A 213 -13.82 0.09 -9.14
N LEU A 214 -12.68 -0.12 -8.44
CA LEU A 214 -11.53 -0.85 -8.95
C LEU A 214 -10.97 -1.82 -7.91
N ILE A 215 -10.74 -3.06 -8.32
CA ILE A 215 -10.03 -4.08 -7.55
C ILE A 215 -8.75 -4.45 -8.29
N ALA A 216 -7.62 -4.38 -7.60
CA ALA A 216 -6.33 -4.85 -8.06
C ALA A 216 -5.95 -6.11 -7.27
N LEU A 217 -6.04 -7.27 -7.92
CA LEU A 217 -5.70 -8.58 -7.34
C LEU A 217 -4.29 -8.98 -7.78
N THR A 218 -3.38 -9.16 -6.83
CA THR A 218 -2.02 -9.67 -7.06
C THR A 218 -1.89 -11.12 -6.62
N ARG A 219 -1.13 -11.95 -7.36
CA ARG A 219 -0.96 -13.39 -7.10
C ARG A 219 0.50 -13.80 -7.27
N GLY A 220 1.40 -13.01 -6.73
CA GLY A 220 2.84 -13.25 -6.82
C GLY A 220 3.30 -13.57 -8.24
N ALA A 221 3.97 -14.70 -8.43
CA ALA A 221 4.47 -15.14 -9.73
C ALA A 221 3.36 -15.47 -10.76
N GLN A 222 2.11 -15.66 -10.33
CA GLN A 222 0.98 -15.91 -11.22
C GLN A 222 0.44 -14.63 -11.88
N GLY A 223 1.01 -13.47 -11.57
CA GLY A 223 0.61 -12.21 -12.18
C GLY A 223 -0.43 -11.43 -11.39
N ALA A 224 -1.10 -10.53 -12.07
CA ALA A 224 -2.10 -9.67 -11.47
C ALA A 224 -3.29 -9.45 -12.38
N SER A 225 -4.40 -9.01 -11.78
CA SER A 225 -5.65 -8.73 -12.49
C SER A 225 -6.27 -7.44 -11.95
N LEU A 226 -6.86 -6.66 -12.83
CA LEU A 226 -7.72 -5.53 -12.48
C LEU A 226 -9.17 -5.85 -12.85
N TYR A 227 -10.09 -5.45 -11.98
CA TYR A 227 -11.52 -5.62 -12.17
C TYR A 227 -12.24 -4.30 -11.89
N THR A 228 -13.11 -3.89 -12.81
CA THR A 228 -14.23 -2.99 -12.56
C THR A 228 -15.52 -3.83 -12.59
N ARG A 229 -16.68 -3.21 -12.39
CA ARG A 229 -17.95 -3.94 -12.51
C ARG A 229 -18.26 -4.34 -13.96
N GLY A 230 -17.71 -3.62 -14.94
CA GLY A 230 -18.00 -3.82 -16.38
C GLY A 230 -16.87 -4.44 -17.18
N ALA A 231 -15.63 -4.44 -16.66
CA ALA A 231 -14.46 -4.87 -17.40
C ALA A 231 -13.41 -5.53 -16.52
N SER A 232 -12.51 -6.29 -17.14
CA SER A 232 -11.33 -6.84 -16.44
C SER A 232 -10.15 -6.97 -17.40
N ALA A 233 -8.96 -6.97 -16.81
CA ALA A 233 -7.71 -7.29 -17.49
C ALA A 233 -6.81 -8.14 -16.58
N SER A 234 -6.03 -9.03 -17.17
CA SER A 234 -5.01 -9.82 -16.47
C SER A 234 -3.70 -9.79 -17.23
N VAL A 235 -2.59 -9.73 -16.50
CA VAL A 235 -1.23 -9.72 -17.06
C VAL A 235 -0.38 -10.70 -16.26
N PRO A 236 0.37 -11.61 -16.92
CA PRO A 236 1.32 -12.46 -16.25
C PRO A 236 2.53 -11.63 -15.78
N VAL A 237 3.26 -12.13 -14.78
CA VAL A 237 4.58 -11.58 -14.44
C VAL A 237 5.60 -12.10 -15.45
N PRO A 238 6.46 -11.24 -16.03
CA PRO A 238 7.54 -11.69 -16.89
C PRO A 238 8.55 -12.53 -16.10
N ALA A 239 9.26 -13.44 -16.76
CA ALA A 239 10.35 -14.18 -16.14
C ALA A 239 11.48 -13.21 -15.74
N LEU A 240 11.82 -13.16 -14.45
CA LEU A 240 12.76 -12.22 -13.86
C LEU A 240 13.79 -12.93 -13.00
N ALA A 241 14.99 -12.33 -12.90
CA ALA A 241 15.93 -12.65 -11.84
C ALA A 241 15.50 -11.87 -10.58
N VAL A 242 14.78 -12.53 -9.68
CA VAL A 242 14.32 -11.94 -8.41
C VAL A 242 15.51 -11.84 -7.45
N VAL A 243 15.78 -10.64 -6.97
CA VAL A 243 16.78 -10.33 -5.93
C VAL A 243 16.11 -10.23 -4.57
N ASP A 244 14.99 -9.49 -4.48
CA ASP A 244 14.25 -9.27 -3.25
C ASP A 244 12.76 -9.02 -3.59
N THR A 245 11.85 -9.49 -2.75
CA THR A 245 10.41 -9.28 -2.95
C THR A 245 9.82 -8.18 -2.07
N VAL A 246 10.62 -7.59 -1.18
CA VAL A 246 10.17 -6.51 -0.27
C VAL A 246 9.66 -5.32 -1.07
N GLY A 247 8.47 -4.84 -0.73
CA GLY A 247 7.85 -3.68 -1.36
C GLY A 247 7.29 -3.91 -2.77
N ALA A 248 7.30 -5.15 -3.30
CA ALA A 248 6.76 -5.44 -4.64
C ALA A 248 5.29 -5.06 -4.78
N GLY A 249 4.45 -5.40 -3.79
CA GLY A 249 3.04 -5.01 -3.73
C GLY A 249 2.85 -3.51 -3.63
N ASP A 250 3.68 -2.84 -2.84
CA ASP A 250 3.66 -1.39 -2.64
C ASP A 250 4.01 -0.66 -3.94
N CYS A 251 5.08 -1.12 -4.64
CA CYS A 251 5.51 -0.58 -5.93
C CYS A 251 4.49 -0.87 -7.04
N PHE A 252 3.85 -2.04 -7.03
CA PHE A 252 2.74 -2.35 -7.93
C PHE A 252 1.61 -1.34 -7.77
N HIS A 253 1.16 -1.13 -6.53
CA HIS A 253 0.03 -0.23 -6.25
C HIS A 253 0.39 1.23 -6.55
N ALA A 254 1.59 1.66 -6.20
CA ALA A 254 2.10 2.99 -6.53
C ALA A 254 2.13 3.22 -8.06
N GLY A 255 2.64 2.26 -8.82
CA GLY A 255 2.65 2.31 -10.28
C GLY A 255 1.25 2.37 -10.87
N LEU A 256 0.33 1.56 -10.35
CA LEU A 256 -1.07 1.58 -10.76
C LEU A 256 -1.69 2.98 -10.58
N LEU A 257 -1.57 3.55 -9.38
CA LEU A 257 -2.19 4.84 -9.09
C LEU A 257 -1.49 6.00 -9.83
N ALA A 258 -0.18 5.92 -10.05
CA ALA A 258 0.55 6.90 -10.87
C ALA A 258 0.06 6.90 -12.32
N TYR A 259 -0.15 5.72 -12.91
CA TYR A 259 -0.73 5.60 -14.25
C TYR A 259 -2.15 6.16 -14.31
N LEU A 260 -3.04 5.74 -13.39
CA LEU A 260 -4.43 6.17 -13.35
C LEU A 260 -4.56 7.68 -13.13
N LEU A 261 -3.69 8.29 -12.32
CA LEU A 261 -3.67 9.73 -12.14
C LEU A 261 -3.33 10.47 -13.44
N ARG A 262 -2.30 10.03 -14.16
CA ARG A 262 -1.88 10.61 -15.45
C ARG A 262 -2.92 10.39 -16.55
N ALA A 263 -3.63 9.28 -16.51
CA ALA A 263 -4.73 8.97 -17.43
C ALA A 263 -6.01 9.76 -17.12
N GLY A 264 -6.04 10.56 -16.03
CA GLY A 264 -7.21 11.32 -15.62
C GLY A 264 -8.30 10.50 -14.92
N CYS A 265 -8.09 9.20 -14.71
CA CYS A 265 -9.07 8.29 -14.10
C CYS A 265 -9.33 8.55 -12.61
N LEU A 266 -8.46 9.32 -11.95
CA LEU A 266 -8.61 9.69 -10.54
C LEU A 266 -9.20 11.11 -10.33
N ALA A 267 -9.73 11.73 -11.37
CA ALA A 267 -10.23 13.11 -11.29
C ALA A 267 -11.52 13.25 -10.47
N ALA A 268 -12.34 12.21 -10.43
CA ALA A 268 -13.57 12.15 -9.63
C ALA A 268 -14.00 10.69 -9.37
N PRO A 269 -14.78 10.42 -8.30
CA PRO A 269 -15.48 9.15 -8.13
C PRO A 269 -16.38 8.83 -9.34
N GLY A 270 -16.48 7.55 -9.68
CA GLY A 270 -17.25 7.05 -10.83
C GLY A 270 -16.43 6.81 -12.08
N LEU A 271 -15.34 7.56 -12.31
CA LEU A 271 -14.53 7.43 -13.53
C LEU A 271 -13.78 6.10 -13.63
N LEU A 272 -13.45 5.49 -12.51
CA LEU A 272 -12.79 4.18 -12.49
C LEU A 272 -13.72 3.06 -12.96
N ALA A 273 -15.01 3.17 -12.65
CA ALA A 273 -16.02 2.17 -13.03
C ALA A 273 -16.24 2.10 -14.55
N ASP A 274 -15.97 3.20 -15.26
CA ASP A 274 -16.17 3.33 -16.71
C ASP A 274 -14.96 2.91 -17.54
N MET A 275 -13.85 2.48 -16.90
CA MET A 275 -12.65 2.05 -17.61
C MET A 275 -12.91 0.78 -18.41
N ASP A 276 -12.54 0.79 -19.69
CA ASP A 276 -12.58 -0.39 -20.55
C ASP A 276 -11.37 -1.32 -20.32
N ALA A 277 -11.42 -2.51 -20.93
CA ALA A 277 -10.35 -3.50 -20.79
C ALA A 277 -8.99 -3.04 -21.38
N GLY A 278 -8.98 -2.10 -22.30
CA GLY A 278 -7.78 -1.53 -22.89
C GLY A 278 -7.04 -0.66 -21.86
N VAL A 279 -7.76 0.28 -21.24
CA VAL A 279 -7.24 1.14 -20.16
C VAL A 279 -6.76 0.31 -18.97
N LEU A 280 -7.55 -0.70 -18.57
CA LEU A 280 -7.17 -1.61 -17.48
C LEU A 280 -5.87 -2.36 -17.79
N ARG A 281 -5.70 -2.84 -19.04
CA ARG A 281 -4.49 -3.57 -19.45
C ARG A 281 -3.25 -2.68 -19.44
N GLU A 282 -3.36 -1.45 -19.91
CA GLU A 282 -2.26 -0.48 -19.88
C GLU A 282 -1.85 -0.09 -18.46
N ALA A 283 -2.84 0.19 -17.59
CA ALA A 283 -2.60 0.48 -16.17
C ALA A 283 -1.94 -0.70 -15.46
N LEU A 284 -2.45 -1.92 -15.70
CA LEU A 284 -1.92 -3.15 -15.13
C LEU A 284 -0.49 -3.44 -15.63
N GLY A 285 -0.22 -3.24 -16.92
CA GLY A 285 1.12 -3.39 -17.49
C GLY A 285 2.14 -2.43 -16.85
N HIS A 286 1.72 -1.20 -16.54
CA HIS A 286 2.57 -0.23 -15.83
C HIS A 286 2.81 -0.65 -14.37
N ALA A 287 1.78 -1.11 -13.67
CA ALA A 287 1.88 -1.58 -12.30
C ALA A 287 2.79 -2.82 -12.15
N VAL A 288 2.63 -3.81 -13.05
CA VAL A 288 3.48 -5.01 -13.10
C VAL A 288 4.94 -4.63 -13.39
N ALA A 289 5.19 -3.73 -14.34
CA ALA A 289 6.54 -3.27 -14.65
C ALA A 289 7.19 -2.55 -13.45
N SER A 290 6.42 -1.75 -12.71
CA SER A 290 6.91 -1.08 -11.49
C SER A 290 7.34 -2.08 -10.42
N ALA A 291 6.52 -3.11 -10.16
CA ALA A 291 6.86 -4.19 -9.24
C ALA A 291 8.05 -5.02 -9.74
N SER A 292 8.10 -5.33 -11.04
CA SER A 292 9.18 -6.09 -11.67
C SER A 292 10.54 -5.42 -11.51
N LEU A 293 10.60 -4.11 -11.71
CA LEU A 293 11.83 -3.33 -11.50
C LEU A 293 12.26 -3.33 -10.03
N ASN A 294 11.31 -3.26 -9.09
CA ASN A 294 11.62 -3.33 -7.66
C ASN A 294 12.21 -4.69 -7.28
N VAL A 295 11.60 -5.80 -7.70
CA VAL A 295 12.08 -7.14 -7.27
C VAL A 295 13.44 -7.52 -7.86
N MET A 296 13.95 -6.81 -8.86
CA MET A 296 15.31 -6.94 -9.38
C MET A 296 16.35 -6.15 -8.58
N ARG A 297 15.94 -5.45 -7.51
CA ARG A 297 16.77 -4.63 -6.63
C ARG A 297 16.73 -5.16 -5.20
N ALA A 298 17.74 -4.85 -4.38
CA ALA A 298 17.76 -5.22 -2.97
C ALA A 298 16.91 -4.23 -2.15
N GLY A 299 16.05 -4.72 -1.28
CA GLY A 299 15.10 -3.94 -0.49
C GLY A 299 14.02 -3.26 -1.34
N CYS A 300 13.25 -2.36 -0.73
CA CYS A 300 12.29 -1.55 -1.47
C CYS A 300 13.00 -0.37 -2.13
N ASP A 301 13.23 -0.47 -3.45
CA ASP A 301 13.82 0.58 -4.28
C ASP A 301 12.94 0.83 -5.52
N PRO A 302 11.86 1.64 -5.36
CA PRO A 302 10.87 1.87 -6.41
C PRO A 302 11.50 2.53 -7.65
N ALA A 303 11.03 2.11 -8.83
CA ALA A 303 11.46 2.67 -10.10
C ALA A 303 10.81 4.04 -10.38
N SER A 304 11.52 4.89 -11.12
CA SER A 304 10.96 6.13 -11.65
C SER A 304 9.97 5.86 -12.79
N TRP A 305 9.17 6.86 -13.13
CA TRP A 305 8.27 6.78 -14.28
C TRP A 305 9.00 6.46 -15.58
N GLU A 306 10.13 7.09 -15.81
CA GLU A 306 10.97 6.92 -17.00
C GLU A 306 11.57 5.53 -17.10
N GLU A 307 12.03 4.97 -15.97
CA GLU A 307 12.53 3.58 -15.89
C GLU A 307 11.43 2.59 -16.24
N VAL A 308 10.21 2.77 -15.71
CA VAL A 308 9.06 1.90 -16.01
C VAL A 308 8.70 1.98 -17.50
N LEU A 309 8.66 3.17 -18.09
CA LEU A 309 8.40 3.32 -19.52
C LEU A 309 9.50 2.69 -20.39
N ALA A 310 10.76 2.82 -20.00
CA ALA A 310 11.90 2.20 -20.70
C ALA A 310 11.81 0.68 -20.65
N TYR A 311 11.50 0.12 -19.48
CA TYR A 311 11.32 -1.31 -19.28
C TYR A 311 10.19 -1.89 -20.15
N ARG A 312 9.02 -1.23 -20.16
CA ARG A 312 7.87 -1.65 -20.98
C ARG A 312 8.17 -1.59 -22.48
N ARG A 313 8.91 -0.55 -22.95
CA ARG A 313 9.32 -0.44 -24.36
C ARG A 313 10.30 -1.53 -24.79
N ALA A 314 11.11 -2.04 -23.87
CA ALA A 314 11.99 -3.17 -24.13
C ALA A 314 11.27 -4.52 -24.28
N GLY A 315 9.93 -4.55 -24.18
CA GLY A 315 9.12 -5.76 -24.32
C GLY A 315 9.20 -6.70 -23.12
N ARG A 316 9.56 -6.16 -21.98
CA ARG A 316 9.73 -6.90 -20.71
C ARG A 316 8.57 -6.61 -19.77
#